data_5ecc4a28455ed91482190e22f30ef534
#
_entry.id   5ecc4a28455ed91482190e22f30ef534
#
_cell.length_a   1.000
_cell.length_b   1.000
_cell.length_c   1.000
_cell.angle_alpha   90.00
_cell.angle_beta   90.00
_cell.angle_gamma   90.00
#
_symmetry.space_group_name_H-M   'P 1'
#
loop_
_entity.id
_entity.type
_entity.pdbx_description
1 polymer ?
#
loop_
_entity_poly.entity_id
_entity_poly.type
_entity_poly.pdbx_seq_one_letter_code
_entity_poly.pdbx_strand_id
1 'polypeptide(L)'
;GTQLDDALKENKVKVIATYNNKDTKQLAYGEYQVSGSIDTNTVGSYTITISYNEVKTTLTVVVNAAARDTFKANVDHCLLEDVLDKMGYDEETGEILGITKGLPSIGNPNVLVIPVEFADCKAPSSMVEDLKTAFFGTSEQTGWESLSSYYQKSSYGKLNIKGDVMKPFNTGKTVGYYEQLQKEFNKALENYTKGLTDVYPDNVEYSIIKEALAYYDGEIDYSKYDTNNDGYIDSIYLVYTTDYNAEDSDSLWWAFTTEYFSSEEQKYDNVEADFYIFMSYRFLFDELQGKTVKYNAETIIHETGHLLGLNDYYDYDDTTGPSGGIGGGDMMDCNVGDHNAYSKLMLGWVSPTVVSGKTTTITLDSFATSGDCVVISKGWNGTFFDEYYIIDFYTPTGLNEFGAGNSGLFSTSGIRIYHVDSKLKDPKDCFSILDITLYDNSYTDHRQIKLIEADGRNDVDIKGYSENSDLFQKGSTYK
;
A
#
# COMPACT_ATOMS: atom_id res chain seq x y z
N GLY A 1 15.93 -24.80 14.41
CA GLY A 1 16.99 -25.80 14.28
C GLY A 1 16.60 -26.99 13.45
N THR A 2 15.34 -27.39 13.52
CA THR A 2 14.83 -28.62 12.89
C THR A 2 14.80 -28.57 11.36
N GLN A 3 14.43 -27.48 10.75
CA GLN A 3 14.30 -27.40 9.28
C GLN A 3 15.64 -27.50 8.53
N LEU A 4 16.71 -26.89 9.02
CA LEU A 4 18.03 -27.02 8.39
C LEU A 4 18.59 -28.45 8.58
N ASP A 5 18.46 -29.01 9.79
CA ASP A 5 18.88 -30.38 10.06
C ASP A 5 18.13 -31.41 9.19
N ASP A 6 16.82 -31.18 8.98
CA ASP A 6 16.01 -32.05 8.13
C ASP A 6 16.40 -31.90 6.66
N ALA A 7 16.60 -30.67 6.16
CA ALA A 7 17.07 -30.43 4.80
C ALA A 7 18.47 -31.04 4.52
N LEU A 8 19.35 -31.00 5.50
CA LEU A 8 20.67 -31.64 5.41
C LEU A 8 20.57 -33.17 5.45
N LYS A 9 19.71 -33.73 6.31
CA LYS A 9 19.44 -35.18 6.40
C LYS A 9 18.81 -35.75 5.13
N GLU A 10 17.87 -34.99 4.53
CA GLU A 10 17.17 -35.39 3.32
C GLU A 10 17.96 -35.09 2.03
N ASN A 11 19.20 -34.61 2.14
CA ASN A 11 20.04 -34.18 1.00
C ASN A 11 19.44 -33.10 0.12
N LYS A 12 18.49 -32.30 0.62
CA LYS A 12 17.97 -31.09 -0.05
C LYS A 12 19.06 -30.02 -0.14
N VAL A 13 19.95 -29.97 0.86
CA VAL A 13 21.20 -29.19 0.83
C VAL A 13 22.38 -30.16 0.80
N LYS A 14 23.23 -30.06 -0.24
CA LYS A 14 24.38 -30.94 -0.43
C LYS A 14 25.65 -30.28 0.10
N VAL A 15 26.39 -30.99 0.93
CA VAL A 15 27.72 -30.55 1.36
C VAL A 15 28.77 -31.34 0.56
N ILE A 16 29.58 -30.60 -0.19
CA ILE A 16 30.60 -31.19 -1.08
C ILE A 16 31.99 -30.75 -0.60
N ALA A 17 32.84 -31.73 -0.27
CA ALA A 17 34.25 -31.48 -0.02
C ALA A 17 35.03 -31.53 -1.35
N THR A 18 35.86 -30.51 -1.60
CA THR A 18 36.79 -30.47 -2.71
C THR A 18 38.20 -30.59 -2.18
N TYR A 19 38.95 -31.58 -2.67
CA TYR A 19 40.32 -31.86 -2.26
C TYR A 19 41.34 -31.10 -3.14
N ASN A 20 42.59 -31.02 -2.67
CA ASN A 20 43.68 -30.33 -3.39
C ASN A 20 43.98 -30.90 -4.80
N ASN A 21 43.68 -32.17 -5.02
CA ASN A 21 43.78 -32.85 -6.31
C ASN A 21 42.56 -32.58 -7.23
N LYS A 22 41.65 -31.70 -6.84
CA LYS A 22 40.38 -31.36 -7.50
C LYS A 22 39.29 -32.45 -7.46
N ASP A 23 39.53 -33.55 -6.80
CA ASP A 23 38.49 -34.53 -6.55
C ASP A 23 37.41 -33.94 -5.62
N THR A 24 36.17 -34.36 -5.79
CA THR A 24 35.06 -33.96 -4.96
C THR A 24 34.38 -35.15 -4.32
N LYS A 25 33.93 -34.98 -3.08
CA LYS A 25 33.12 -35.97 -2.35
C LYS A 25 31.91 -35.31 -1.77
N GLN A 26 30.73 -35.80 -2.08
CA GLN A 26 29.52 -35.40 -1.33
C GLN A 26 29.61 -36.08 0.07
N LEU A 27 29.51 -35.25 1.11
CA LEU A 27 29.53 -35.70 2.49
C LEU A 27 28.11 -36.09 2.94
N ALA A 28 28.02 -37.26 3.61
CA ALA A 28 26.78 -37.65 4.24
C ALA A 28 26.55 -36.86 5.55
N TYR A 29 25.29 -36.70 5.95
CA TYR A 29 24.96 -36.09 7.23
C TYR A 29 25.66 -36.84 8.38
N GLY A 30 26.37 -36.10 9.21
CA GLY A 30 27.19 -36.68 10.29
C GLY A 30 28.68 -36.85 9.97
N GLU A 31 29.10 -36.74 8.67
CA GLU A 31 30.52 -36.66 8.30
C GLU A 31 31.14 -35.28 8.52
N TYR A 32 30.31 -34.25 8.74
CA TYR A 32 30.70 -32.88 9.00
C TYR A 32 29.99 -32.33 10.24
N GLN A 33 30.49 -31.23 10.80
CA GLN A 33 29.88 -30.56 11.94
C GLN A 33 29.22 -29.28 11.48
N VAL A 34 28.06 -28.98 12.06
CA VAL A 34 27.31 -27.75 11.84
C VAL A 34 27.29 -26.94 13.14
N SER A 35 27.61 -25.67 13.07
CA SER A 35 27.56 -24.76 14.22
C SER A 35 26.94 -23.42 13.82
N GLY A 36 26.25 -22.81 14.74
CA GLY A 36 25.42 -21.62 14.57
C GLY A 36 23.97 -21.94 14.93
N SER A 37 23.16 -20.95 15.05
CA SER A 37 21.72 -21.10 15.32
C SER A 37 20.93 -20.28 14.33
N ILE A 38 19.78 -20.80 13.91
CA ILE A 38 18.78 -20.11 13.12
C ILE A 38 17.57 -19.98 14.02
N ASP A 39 17.12 -18.75 14.23
CA ASP A 39 15.81 -18.51 14.81
C ASP A 39 14.81 -18.40 13.67
N THR A 40 14.01 -19.44 13.47
CA THR A 40 13.02 -19.51 12.40
C THR A 40 11.80 -18.63 12.65
N ASN A 41 11.69 -18.00 13.82
CA ASN A 41 10.61 -17.08 14.17
C ASN A 41 11.00 -15.63 13.96
N THR A 42 12.26 -15.35 13.68
CA THR A 42 12.76 -13.99 13.46
C THR A 42 13.31 -13.87 12.04
N VAL A 43 12.72 -12.98 11.27
CA VAL A 43 13.18 -12.64 9.91
C VAL A 43 14.60 -12.10 9.97
N GLY A 44 15.49 -12.64 9.14
CA GLY A 44 16.88 -12.19 9.12
C GLY A 44 17.82 -13.15 8.40
N SER A 45 19.06 -12.72 8.25
CA SER A 45 20.12 -13.53 7.69
C SER A 45 20.96 -14.17 8.80
N TYR A 46 21.01 -15.49 8.81
CA TYR A 46 21.74 -16.28 9.79
C TYR A 46 22.94 -16.95 9.15
N THR A 47 24.08 -16.91 9.81
CA THR A 47 25.29 -17.56 9.31
C THR A 47 25.52 -18.88 10.05
N ILE A 48 25.52 -19.97 9.27
CA ILE A 48 25.84 -21.32 9.75
C ILE A 48 27.25 -21.66 9.30
N THR A 49 28.04 -22.19 10.18
CA THR A 49 29.40 -22.69 9.88
C THR A 49 29.38 -24.20 9.74
N ILE A 50 29.84 -24.69 8.60
CA ILE A 50 30.03 -26.10 8.32
C ILE A 50 31.52 -26.40 8.41
N SER A 51 31.90 -27.44 9.14
CA SER A 51 33.31 -27.83 9.31
C SER A 51 33.52 -29.31 9.03
N TYR A 52 34.59 -29.59 8.28
CA TYR A 52 35.05 -30.94 7.92
C TYR A 52 36.58 -30.96 7.87
N ASN A 53 37.21 -31.87 8.63
CA ASN A 53 38.68 -32.02 8.67
C ASN A 53 39.43 -30.66 8.83
N GLU A 54 39.07 -29.88 9.84
CA GLU A 54 39.66 -28.54 10.15
C GLU A 54 39.36 -27.44 9.12
N VAL A 55 38.74 -27.76 7.98
CA VAL A 55 38.29 -26.76 6.98
C VAL A 55 36.90 -26.27 7.38
N LYS A 56 36.69 -24.99 7.30
CA LYS A 56 35.40 -24.33 7.61
C LYS A 56 34.92 -23.55 6.42
N THR A 57 33.62 -23.61 6.20
CA THR A 57 32.88 -22.73 5.28
C THR A 57 31.63 -22.22 5.94
N THR A 58 31.06 -21.17 5.42
CA THR A 58 29.83 -20.58 5.94
C THR A 58 28.71 -20.70 4.90
N LEU A 59 27.50 -20.96 5.41
CA LEU A 59 26.25 -20.89 4.67
C LEU A 59 25.42 -19.77 5.27
N THR A 60 24.98 -18.82 4.45
CA THR A 60 23.99 -17.84 4.87
C THR A 60 22.60 -18.41 4.61
N VAL A 61 21.80 -18.46 5.66
CA VAL A 61 20.39 -18.87 5.60
C VAL A 61 19.56 -17.62 5.85
N VAL A 62 18.68 -17.31 4.93
CA VAL A 62 17.74 -16.20 5.08
C VAL A 62 16.44 -16.80 5.60
N VAL A 63 16.00 -16.34 6.77
CA VAL A 63 14.67 -16.60 7.27
C VAL A 63 13.80 -15.45 6.76
N ASN A 64 12.97 -15.75 5.81
CA ASN A 64 11.94 -14.83 5.34
C ASN A 64 10.79 -14.83 6.35
N ALA A 65 9.93 -13.84 6.31
CA ALA A 65 8.64 -13.93 6.99
C ALA A 65 7.99 -15.28 6.63
N ALA A 66 7.35 -15.92 7.60
CA ALA A 66 6.72 -17.22 7.37
C ALA A 66 5.93 -17.14 6.06
N ALA A 67 6.24 -18.04 5.12
CA ALA A 67 5.44 -18.20 3.94
C ALA A 67 3.99 -18.32 4.41
N ARG A 68 3.11 -17.46 3.93
CA ARG A 68 1.68 -17.57 4.22
C ARG A 68 1.26 -18.98 3.91
N ASP A 69 0.41 -19.57 4.74
CA ASP A 69 -0.22 -20.83 4.41
C ASP A 69 -0.74 -20.72 2.98
N THR A 70 -0.16 -21.54 2.10
CA THR A 70 -0.32 -21.45 0.66
C THR A 70 -1.79 -21.36 0.31
N PHE A 71 -2.15 -20.25 -0.32
CA PHE A 71 -3.41 -20.02 -0.95
C PHE A 71 -3.74 -21.14 -1.93
N LYS A 72 -4.76 -21.92 -1.64
CA LYS A 72 -5.39 -22.79 -2.64
C LYS A 72 -6.77 -22.22 -2.93
N ALA A 73 -6.82 -21.34 -3.93
CA ALA A 73 -8.10 -20.89 -4.46
C ALA A 73 -8.86 -22.06 -5.07
N ASN A 74 -10.02 -22.36 -4.50
CA ASN A 74 -11.10 -23.03 -5.21
C ASN A 74 -11.94 -21.97 -5.94
N VAL A 75 -11.32 -21.03 -6.64
CA VAL A 75 -12.01 -20.01 -7.42
C VAL A 75 -11.86 -20.40 -8.88
N ASP A 76 -12.92 -20.14 -9.66
CA ASP A 76 -12.95 -20.43 -11.10
C ASP A 76 -11.73 -19.73 -11.77
N HIS A 77 -10.79 -20.53 -12.22
CA HIS A 77 -9.44 -20.10 -12.63
C HIS A 77 -9.42 -18.96 -13.65
N CYS A 78 -10.47 -18.84 -14.46
CA CYS A 78 -10.51 -17.84 -15.54
C CYS A 78 -10.74 -16.39 -15.08
N LEU A 79 -11.37 -16.18 -13.92
CA LEU A 79 -11.65 -14.83 -13.39
C LEU A 79 -10.50 -14.30 -12.53
N LEU A 80 -9.73 -15.22 -11.97
CA LEU A 80 -8.68 -14.88 -11.03
C LEU A 80 -7.32 -14.64 -11.73
N GLU A 81 -7.04 -15.33 -12.85
CA GLU A 81 -5.74 -15.24 -13.52
C GLU A 81 -5.38 -13.80 -13.91
N ASP A 82 -6.27 -13.05 -14.55
CA ASP A 82 -5.98 -11.68 -14.98
C ASP A 82 -5.83 -10.69 -13.80
N VAL A 83 -6.56 -10.93 -12.70
CA VAL A 83 -6.51 -10.08 -11.50
C VAL A 83 -5.31 -10.46 -10.63
N LEU A 84 -5.05 -11.76 -10.47
CA LEU A 84 -3.92 -12.26 -9.71
C LEU A 84 -2.59 -11.96 -10.40
N ASP A 85 -2.55 -11.98 -11.73
CA ASP A 85 -1.39 -11.60 -12.52
C ASP A 85 -1.05 -10.11 -12.31
N LYS A 86 -2.06 -9.24 -12.28
CA LYS A 86 -1.90 -7.83 -11.92
C LYS A 86 -1.49 -7.61 -10.45
N MET A 87 -1.78 -8.55 -9.57
CA MET A 87 -1.45 -8.50 -8.14
C MET A 87 -0.18 -9.26 -7.78
N GLY A 88 0.53 -9.83 -8.77
CA GLY A 88 1.72 -10.62 -8.52
C GLY A 88 1.44 -11.95 -7.84
N TYR A 89 0.50 -12.69 -8.36
CA TYR A 89 0.28 -14.06 -7.94
C TYR A 89 1.37 -14.96 -8.53
N ASP A 90 2.11 -15.61 -7.65
CA ASP A 90 3.08 -16.64 -8.03
C ASP A 90 2.39 -18.00 -8.09
N GLU A 91 2.19 -18.53 -9.30
CA GLU A 91 1.54 -19.82 -9.53
C GLU A 91 2.32 -21.02 -8.93
N GLU A 92 3.66 -20.92 -8.81
CA GLU A 92 4.48 -22.01 -8.25
C GLU A 92 4.38 -22.07 -6.73
N THR A 93 4.31 -20.91 -6.07
CA THR A 93 4.25 -20.81 -4.61
C THR A 93 2.83 -20.62 -4.09
N GLY A 94 1.91 -20.16 -4.92
CA GLY A 94 0.57 -19.75 -4.52
C GLY A 94 0.55 -18.50 -3.65
N GLU A 95 1.61 -17.69 -3.69
CA GLU A 95 1.73 -16.45 -2.93
C GLU A 95 1.24 -15.26 -3.76
N ILE A 96 0.52 -14.33 -3.12
CA ILE A 96 0.27 -13.01 -3.67
C ILE A 96 1.45 -12.15 -3.27
N LEU A 97 2.28 -11.79 -4.24
CA LEU A 97 3.51 -11.02 -4.02
C LEU A 97 3.26 -9.52 -3.81
N GLY A 98 2.02 -9.11 -3.86
CA GLY A 98 1.59 -7.71 -3.82
C GLY A 98 1.02 -7.27 -5.16
N ILE A 99 0.78 -5.99 -5.31
CA ILE A 99 0.33 -5.39 -6.55
C ILE A 99 1.53 -5.30 -7.48
N THR A 100 1.47 -5.94 -8.66
CA THR A 100 2.58 -5.98 -9.62
C THR A 100 2.71 -4.70 -10.42
N LYS A 101 1.62 -3.98 -10.62
CA LYS A 101 1.64 -2.65 -11.21
C LYS A 101 1.44 -1.61 -10.13
N GLY A 102 2.11 -0.48 -10.27
CA GLY A 102 2.19 0.55 -9.26
C GLY A 102 3.28 0.27 -8.23
N LEU A 103 3.14 0.86 -7.04
CA LEU A 103 4.17 0.80 -6.01
C LEU A 103 4.19 -0.57 -5.29
N PRO A 104 5.29 -1.31 -5.28
CA PRO A 104 5.40 -2.55 -4.52
C PRO A 104 5.11 -2.36 -3.03
N SER A 105 4.23 -3.17 -2.47
CA SER A 105 3.81 -3.07 -1.06
C SER A 105 4.84 -3.61 -0.06
N ILE A 106 5.89 -4.27 -0.54
CA ILE A 106 6.96 -4.89 0.27
C ILE A 106 8.31 -4.59 -0.37
N GLY A 107 9.33 -4.38 0.47
CA GLY A 107 10.69 -4.14 0.01
C GLY A 107 11.14 -2.69 0.15
N ASN A 108 11.94 -2.23 -0.81
CA ASN A 108 12.53 -0.89 -0.77
C ASN A 108 12.30 -0.17 -2.11
N PRO A 109 11.06 0.09 -2.51
CA PRO A 109 10.80 0.75 -3.78
C PRO A 109 11.35 2.17 -3.81
N ASN A 110 11.70 2.62 -5.02
CA ASN A 110 12.13 3.98 -5.26
C ASN A 110 11.01 4.77 -5.94
N VAL A 111 10.70 5.95 -5.42
CA VAL A 111 9.69 6.85 -5.97
C VAL A 111 10.34 8.07 -6.62
N LEU A 112 9.74 8.57 -7.68
CA LEU A 112 10.19 9.74 -8.41
C LEU A 112 9.30 10.95 -8.07
N VAL A 113 9.87 11.96 -7.40
CA VAL A 113 9.15 13.18 -7.02
C VAL A 113 9.58 14.32 -7.92
N ILE A 114 8.64 14.84 -8.69
CA ILE A 114 8.84 15.92 -9.65
C ILE A 114 8.09 17.16 -9.18
N PRO A 115 8.79 18.18 -8.65
CA PRO A 115 8.18 19.48 -8.40
C PRO A 115 7.84 20.16 -9.74
N VAL A 116 6.61 20.64 -9.88
CA VAL A 116 6.12 21.28 -11.11
C VAL A 116 5.84 22.76 -10.87
N GLU A 117 6.49 23.64 -11.64
CA GLU A 117 6.24 25.08 -11.59
C GLU A 117 5.69 25.59 -12.93
N PHE A 118 4.92 26.66 -12.86
CA PHE A 118 4.32 27.31 -14.02
C PHE A 118 5.04 28.62 -14.37
N ALA A 119 4.74 29.17 -15.55
CA ALA A 119 5.35 30.43 -15.98
C ALA A 119 5.05 31.59 -15.00
N ASP A 120 3.86 31.59 -14.40
CA ASP A 120 3.33 32.57 -13.47
C ASP A 120 3.24 32.12 -12.01
N CYS A 121 3.54 30.88 -11.71
CA CYS A 121 3.59 30.33 -10.34
C CYS A 121 4.88 29.55 -10.13
N LYS A 122 5.89 30.20 -9.53
CA LYS A 122 7.24 29.67 -9.39
C LYS A 122 7.43 28.86 -8.12
N ALA A 123 8.25 27.84 -8.21
CA ALA A 123 8.69 27.06 -7.06
C ALA A 123 9.48 27.95 -6.07
N PRO A 124 9.11 27.96 -4.79
CA PRO A 124 9.93 28.58 -3.76
C PRO A 124 11.28 27.85 -3.66
N SER A 125 12.32 28.57 -3.29
CA SER A 125 13.68 28.02 -3.20
C SER A 125 13.82 26.88 -2.19
N SER A 126 12.92 26.77 -1.24
CA SER A 126 12.87 25.71 -0.23
C SER A 126 12.18 24.43 -0.72
N MET A 127 11.38 24.47 -1.79
CA MET A 127 10.47 23.40 -2.19
C MET A 127 11.13 22.02 -2.27
N VAL A 128 12.31 21.93 -2.83
CA VAL A 128 13.02 20.63 -2.97
C VAL A 128 13.38 20.05 -1.61
N GLU A 129 13.88 20.87 -0.68
CA GLU A 129 14.24 20.40 0.66
C GLU A 129 13.04 20.14 1.55
N ASP A 130 11.95 20.90 1.37
CA ASP A 130 10.67 20.68 2.05
C ASP A 130 10.08 19.35 1.61
N LEU A 131 10.06 19.07 0.30
CA LEU A 131 9.61 17.79 -0.26
C LEU A 131 10.50 16.61 0.19
N LYS A 132 11.82 16.75 0.15
CA LYS A 132 12.71 15.72 0.70
C LYS A 132 12.39 15.39 2.15
N THR A 133 12.08 16.41 2.94
CA THR A 133 11.73 16.21 4.35
C THR A 133 10.36 15.54 4.49
N ALA A 134 9.35 15.97 3.73
CA ALA A 134 8.01 15.40 3.80
C ALA A 134 7.96 13.96 3.28
N PHE A 135 8.75 13.62 2.28
CA PHE A 135 8.81 12.28 1.72
C PHE A 135 9.72 11.34 2.52
N PHE A 136 10.92 11.79 2.89
CA PHE A 136 12.01 10.91 3.36
C PHE A 136 12.62 11.33 4.70
N GLY A 137 12.09 12.36 5.34
CA GLY A 137 12.53 12.83 6.66
C GLY A 137 12.10 11.93 7.80
N THR A 138 12.50 12.29 9.02
CA THR A 138 12.04 11.63 10.23
C THR A 138 10.76 12.29 10.76
N SER A 139 10.03 11.58 11.63
CA SER A 139 8.83 12.13 12.28
C SER A 139 9.11 13.38 13.12
N GLU A 140 10.34 13.55 13.68
CA GLU A 140 10.72 14.77 14.37
C GLU A 140 10.93 15.96 13.39
N GLN A 141 11.35 15.67 12.16
CA GLN A 141 11.57 16.72 11.15
C GLN A 141 10.26 17.23 10.56
N THR A 142 9.26 16.37 10.41
CA THR A 142 7.94 16.73 9.88
C THR A 142 6.99 17.25 10.97
N GLY A 143 7.11 16.71 12.17
CA GLY A 143 6.22 17.01 13.31
C GLY A 143 5.11 15.98 13.51
N TRP A 144 4.98 14.99 12.60
CA TRP A 144 4.21 13.76 12.71
C TRP A 144 4.94 12.64 11.98
N GLU A 145 4.60 12.38 10.73
CA GLU A 145 5.28 11.36 9.91
C GLU A 145 5.68 11.96 8.56
N SER A 146 6.72 11.39 7.95
CA SER A 146 6.98 11.49 6.52
C SER A 146 6.36 10.31 5.79
N LEU A 147 6.32 10.32 4.46
CA LEU A 147 5.92 9.16 3.67
C LEU A 147 6.69 7.91 4.09
N SER A 148 8.03 7.97 4.09
CA SER A 148 8.89 6.82 4.44
C SER A 148 8.69 6.36 5.87
N SER A 149 8.65 7.27 6.85
CA SER A 149 8.52 6.90 8.25
C SER A 149 7.14 6.30 8.57
N TYR A 150 6.08 6.80 7.92
CA TYR A 150 4.74 6.25 8.06
C TYR A 150 4.67 4.81 7.57
N TYR A 151 5.04 4.57 6.31
CA TYR A 151 4.94 3.24 5.71
C TYR A 151 5.89 2.23 6.33
N GLN A 152 7.06 2.66 6.80
CA GLN A 152 7.95 1.80 7.58
C GLN A 152 7.29 1.32 8.89
N LYS A 153 6.61 2.20 9.60
CA LYS A 153 5.90 1.86 10.85
C LYS A 153 4.65 1.03 10.57
N SER A 154 3.79 1.48 9.66
CA SER A 154 2.52 0.82 9.32
C SER A 154 2.72 -0.60 8.81
N SER A 155 3.77 -0.83 8.03
CA SER A 155 4.11 -2.15 7.48
C SER A 155 4.92 -3.05 8.41
N TYR A 156 5.18 -2.63 9.65
CA TYR A 156 6.09 -3.33 10.57
C TYR A 156 7.50 -3.52 9.98
N GLY A 157 7.98 -2.53 9.20
CA GLY A 157 9.28 -2.52 8.55
C GLY A 157 9.37 -3.33 7.25
N LYS A 158 8.26 -3.84 6.72
CA LYS A 158 8.24 -4.59 5.45
C LYS A 158 8.36 -3.69 4.23
N LEU A 159 7.86 -2.47 4.30
CA LEU A 159 7.92 -1.46 3.24
C LEU A 159 8.81 -0.29 3.68
N ASN A 160 9.84 0.01 2.89
CA ASN A 160 10.77 1.10 3.13
C ASN A 160 10.90 1.94 1.86
N ILE A 161 9.99 2.87 1.66
CA ILE A 161 9.95 3.75 0.48
C ILE A 161 11.16 4.69 0.51
N LYS A 162 11.86 4.76 -0.62
CA LYS A 162 12.97 5.66 -0.90
C LYS A 162 12.69 6.39 -2.21
N GLY A 163 13.55 7.34 -2.57
CA GLY A 163 13.41 7.98 -3.86
C GLY A 163 14.18 9.28 -3.97
N ASP A 164 13.94 9.99 -5.03
CA ASP A 164 14.59 11.24 -5.37
C ASP A 164 13.58 12.35 -5.57
N VAL A 165 13.90 13.54 -5.07
CA VAL A 165 13.17 14.78 -5.38
C VAL A 165 14.00 15.55 -6.39
N MET A 166 13.42 15.74 -7.56
CA MET A 166 14.06 16.43 -8.67
C MET A 166 14.11 17.95 -8.46
N LYS A 167 14.93 18.66 -9.22
CA LYS A 167 14.83 20.11 -9.35
C LYS A 167 13.46 20.47 -9.97
N PRO A 168 12.90 21.66 -9.73
CA PRO A 168 11.59 22.00 -10.30
C PRO A 168 11.61 21.97 -11.83
N PHE A 169 10.63 21.28 -12.42
CA PHE A 169 10.31 21.31 -13.83
C PHE A 169 9.42 22.51 -14.13
N ASN A 170 9.83 23.37 -15.06
CA ASN A 170 9.03 24.50 -15.49
C ASN A 170 8.28 24.16 -16.78
N THR A 171 6.96 24.12 -16.71
CA THR A 171 6.12 23.80 -17.87
C THR A 171 6.21 24.85 -18.99
N GLY A 172 6.70 26.06 -18.70
CA GLY A 172 6.68 27.20 -19.64
C GLY A 172 5.29 27.76 -19.93
N LYS A 173 4.24 27.18 -19.36
CA LYS A 173 2.83 27.59 -19.48
C LYS A 173 2.36 28.21 -18.17
N THR A 174 1.29 29.00 -18.24
CA THR A 174 0.64 29.60 -17.06
C THR A 174 -0.35 28.61 -16.43
N VAL A 175 -0.70 28.81 -15.16
CA VAL A 175 -1.80 28.11 -14.49
C VAL A 175 -3.08 28.19 -15.31
N GLY A 176 -3.47 29.41 -15.75
CA GLY A 176 -4.66 29.65 -16.57
C GLY A 176 -4.67 28.92 -17.93
N TYR A 177 -3.49 28.53 -18.47
CA TYR A 177 -3.42 27.71 -19.67
C TYR A 177 -3.97 26.31 -19.38
N TYR A 178 -3.57 25.68 -18.27
CA TYR A 178 -4.05 24.34 -17.89
C TYR A 178 -5.51 24.35 -17.47
N GLU A 179 -5.99 25.40 -16.80
CA GLU A 179 -7.42 25.58 -16.52
C GLU A 179 -8.28 25.67 -17.80
N GLN A 180 -7.73 26.27 -18.85
CA GLN A 180 -8.41 26.26 -20.14
C GLN A 180 -8.43 24.88 -20.79
N LEU A 181 -7.31 24.14 -20.72
CA LEU A 181 -7.27 22.74 -21.19
C LEU A 181 -8.26 21.87 -20.42
N GLN A 182 -8.41 22.06 -19.11
CA GLN A 182 -9.40 21.30 -18.31
C GLN A 182 -10.84 21.55 -18.77
N LYS A 183 -11.18 22.78 -19.14
CA LYS A 183 -12.49 23.08 -19.71
C LYS A 183 -12.71 22.39 -21.07
N GLU A 184 -11.66 22.31 -21.87
CA GLU A 184 -11.69 21.60 -23.16
C GLU A 184 -11.80 20.10 -22.97
N PHE A 185 -11.06 19.52 -22.02
CA PHE A 185 -11.16 18.12 -21.58
C PHE A 185 -12.59 17.80 -21.11
N ASN A 186 -13.15 18.56 -20.17
CA ASN A 186 -14.49 18.34 -19.65
C ASN A 186 -15.53 18.34 -20.76
N LYS A 187 -15.42 19.23 -21.74
CA LYS A 187 -16.30 19.27 -22.90
C LYS A 187 -16.10 18.07 -23.82
N ALA A 188 -14.87 17.61 -24.01
CA ALA A 188 -14.58 16.42 -24.81
C ALA A 188 -15.10 15.15 -24.12
N LEU A 189 -14.93 15.03 -22.80
CA LEU A 189 -15.46 13.96 -21.98
C LEU A 189 -17.00 13.92 -22.02
N GLU A 190 -17.67 15.08 -21.94
CA GLU A 190 -19.12 15.17 -22.10
C GLU A 190 -19.58 14.64 -23.48
N ASN A 191 -18.83 14.93 -24.54
CA ASN A 191 -19.15 14.41 -25.88
C ASN A 191 -18.94 12.89 -25.96
N TYR A 192 -17.88 12.37 -25.34
CA TYR A 192 -17.63 10.93 -25.25
C TYR A 192 -18.75 10.21 -24.49
N THR A 193 -19.11 10.70 -23.29
CA THR A 193 -20.17 10.10 -22.46
C THR A 193 -21.55 10.14 -23.14
N LYS A 194 -21.78 11.13 -24.01
CA LYS A 194 -23.00 11.22 -24.83
C LYS A 194 -22.96 10.37 -26.11
N GLY A 195 -21.88 9.64 -26.35
CA GLY A 195 -21.69 8.83 -27.56
C GLY A 195 -21.56 9.64 -28.85
N LEU A 196 -21.13 10.89 -28.76
CA LEU A 196 -20.89 11.78 -29.91
C LEU A 196 -19.50 11.57 -30.52
N THR A 197 -18.63 10.89 -29.83
CA THR A 197 -17.29 10.46 -30.25
C THR A 197 -16.93 9.16 -29.56
N ASP A 198 -16.11 8.33 -30.20
CA ASP A 198 -15.55 7.11 -29.61
C ASP A 198 -14.14 7.35 -29.01
N VAL A 199 -13.66 8.59 -29.04
CA VAL A 199 -12.32 8.95 -28.54
C VAL A 199 -12.46 9.51 -27.14
N TYR A 200 -11.86 8.79 -26.17
CA TYR A 200 -11.69 9.31 -24.81
C TYR A 200 -10.60 10.41 -24.82
N PRO A 201 -10.83 11.58 -24.21
CA PRO A 201 -9.83 12.63 -24.21
C PRO A 201 -8.65 12.33 -23.26
N ASP A 202 -7.45 12.73 -23.64
CA ASP A 202 -6.28 12.65 -22.75
C ASP A 202 -6.44 13.64 -21.58
N ASN A 203 -6.06 13.19 -20.37
CA ASN A 203 -6.04 14.05 -19.19
C ASN A 203 -5.04 15.21 -19.36
N VAL A 204 -5.33 16.32 -18.76
CA VAL A 204 -4.54 17.56 -18.90
C VAL A 204 -3.10 17.38 -18.39
N GLU A 205 -2.95 16.70 -17.27
CA GLU A 205 -1.67 16.44 -16.61
C GLU A 205 -0.77 15.48 -17.39
N TYR A 206 -1.29 14.69 -18.34
CA TYR A 206 -0.47 13.81 -19.20
C TYR A 206 0.57 14.58 -19.97
N SER A 207 0.24 15.79 -20.44
CA SER A 207 1.22 16.66 -21.11
C SER A 207 2.35 17.10 -20.17
N ILE A 208 2.05 17.31 -18.88
CA ILE A 208 3.03 17.69 -17.86
C ILE A 208 3.96 16.50 -17.58
N ILE A 209 3.42 15.28 -17.43
CA ILE A 209 4.21 14.04 -17.22
C ILE A 209 5.16 13.84 -18.40
N LYS A 210 4.63 13.83 -19.62
CA LYS A 210 5.40 13.63 -20.85
C LYS A 210 6.53 14.65 -21.00
N GLU A 211 6.25 15.93 -20.80
CA GLU A 211 7.25 17.00 -20.93
C GLU A 211 8.28 16.92 -19.78
N ALA A 212 7.87 16.58 -18.56
CA ALA A 212 8.78 16.44 -17.41
C ALA A 212 9.73 15.24 -17.59
N LEU A 213 9.23 14.08 -17.97
CA LEU A 213 10.07 12.90 -18.21
C LEU A 213 11.07 13.18 -19.35
N ALA A 214 10.63 13.79 -20.45
CA ALA A 214 11.53 14.19 -21.55
C ALA A 214 12.58 15.22 -21.10
N TYR A 215 12.24 16.11 -20.16
CA TYR A 215 13.17 17.13 -19.65
C TYR A 215 14.30 16.52 -18.83
N TYR A 216 14.05 15.45 -18.08
CA TYR A 216 15.07 14.77 -17.27
C TYR A 216 15.74 13.62 -18.02
N ASP A 217 15.30 13.27 -19.22
CA ASP A 217 15.93 12.24 -20.04
C ASP A 217 17.43 12.52 -20.24
N GLY A 218 18.26 11.54 -19.95
CA GLY A 218 19.71 11.66 -19.92
C GLY A 218 20.31 12.34 -18.66
N GLU A 219 19.50 12.89 -17.75
CA GLU A 219 19.95 13.36 -16.43
C GLU A 219 19.76 12.28 -15.35
N ILE A 220 18.73 11.46 -15.47
CA ILE A 220 18.40 10.38 -14.54
C ILE A 220 18.26 9.05 -15.30
N ASP A 221 18.43 7.98 -14.57
CA ASP A 221 18.21 6.60 -15.02
C ASP A 221 16.86 6.16 -14.49
N TYR A 222 15.85 6.13 -15.34
CA TYR A 222 14.47 5.80 -14.96
C TYR A 222 14.30 4.34 -14.52
N SER A 223 15.17 3.43 -14.99
CA SER A 223 15.12 2.03 -14.57
C SER A 223 15.33 1.82 -13.07
N LYS A 224 15.84 2.83 -12.34
CA LYS A 224 15.95 2.80 -10.88
C LYS A 224 14.61 2.87 -10.15
N TYR A 225 13.57 3.33 -10.84
CA TYR A 225 12.23 3.49 -10.31
C TYR A 225 11.28 2.36 -10.76
N ASP A 226 11.82 1.33 -11.40
CA ASP A 226 11.19 0.05 -11.69
C ASP A 226 11.80 -1.01 -10.76
N THR A 227 11.29 -1.06 -9.53
CA THR A 227 11.91 -1.88 -8.47
C THR A 227 11.59 -3.36 -8.60
N ASN A 228 10.42 -3.69 -9.17
CA ASN A 228 9.95 -5.05 -9.40
C ASN A 228 10.32 -5.59 -10.79
N ASN A 229 10.89 -4.76 -11.68
CA ASN A 229 11.30 -5.08 -13.05
C ASN A 229 10.13 -5.51 -13.96
N ASP A 230 8.98 -4.87 -13.81
CA ASP A 230 7.80 -5.09 -14.65
C ASP A 230 7.78 -4.20 -15.91
N GLY A 231 8.74 -3.30 -16.05
CA GLY A 231 8.88 -2.37 -17.17
C GLY A 231 8.15 -1.04 -16.99
N TYR A 232 7.65 -0.78 -15.78
CA TYR A 232 6.97 0.46 -15.43
C TYR A 232 7.69 1.20 -14.30
N ILE A 233 7.57 2.52 -14.27
CA ILE A 233 8.00 3.33 -13.13
C ILE A 233 7.01 3.07 -11.98
N ASP A 234 7.50 2.57 -10.83
CA ASP A 234 6.68 2.20 -9.65
C ASP A 234 5.72 3.32 -9.23
N SER A 235 6.18 4.59 -9.29
CA SER A 235 5.33 5.75 -9.01
C SER A 235 5.98 7.07 -9.39
N ILE A 236 5.17 8.02 -9.86
CA ILE A 236 5.55 9.40 -10.14
C ILE A 236 4.69 10.33 -9.28
N TYR A 237 5.33 11.22 -8.54
CA TYR A 237 4.64 12.27 -7.79
C TYR A 237 4.86 13.61 -8.48
N LEU A 238 3.83 14.18 -9.04
CA LEU A 238 3.82 15.54 -9.59
C LEU A 238 3.32 16.50 -8.52
N VAL A 239 4.22 17.28 -7.93
CA VAL A 239 3.88 18.23 -6.87
C VAL A 239 3.91 19.62 -7.46
N TYR A 240 2.74 20.18 -7.74
CA TYR A 240 2.60 21.48 -8.40
C TYR A 240 2.56 22.66 -7.42
N THR A 241 2.96 23.83 -7.90
CA THR A 241 3.15 25.04 -7.07
C THR A 241 1.90 25.86 -6.84
N THR A 242 0.84 25.70 -7.65
CA THR A 242 -0.40 26.45 -7.44
C THR A 242 -1.19 25.92 -6.25
N ASP A 243 -2.03 26.77 -5.65
CA ASP A 243 -2.93 26.36 -4.58
C ASP A 243 -3.96 25.35 -5.11
N TYR A 244 -4.40 24.44 -4.24
CA TYR A 244 -5.51 23.55 -4.55
C TYR A 244 -6.85 24.27 -4.36
N ASN A 245 -7.90 23.76 -4.99
CA ASN A 245 -9.24 24.28 -4.86
C ASN A 245 -10.05 23.52 -3.81
N ALA A 246 -10.04 24.01 -2.57
CA ALA A 246 -10.74 23.38 -1.46
C ALA A 246 -12.28 23.34 -1.57
N GLU A 247 -12.86 24.11 -2.52
CA GLU A 247 -14.31 24.17 -2.74
C GLU A 247 -14.79 23.21 -3.83
N ASP A 248 -13.89 22.61 -4.58
CA ASP A 248 -14.19 21.77 -5.73
C ASP A 248 -13.12 20.69 -5.89
N SER A 249 -13.36 19.52 -5.30
CA SER A 249 -12.49 18.34 -5.40
C SER A 249 -12.44 17.73 -6.80
N ASP A 250 -13.40 18.06 -7.67
CA ASP A 250 -13.41 17.63 -9.07
C ASP A 250 -12.58 18.58 -9.96
N SER A 251 -11.98 19.61 -9.39
CA SER A 251 -11.11 20.51 -10.14
C SER A 251 -9.77 19.86 -10.45
N LEU A 252 -9.12 20.30 -11.55
CA LEU A 252 -7.74 19.88 -11.86
C LEU A 252 -6.78 20.09 -10.68
N TRP A 253 -7.00 21.15 -9.89
CA TRP A 253 -6.15 21.54 -8.76
C TRP A 253 -6.61 20.87 -7.46
N TRP A 254 -6.55 19.54 -7.42
CA TRP A 254 -6.81 18.71 -6.23
C TRP A 254 -5.69 17.68 -6.05
N ALA A 255 -5.79 16.81 -5.05
CA ALA A 255 -4.91 15.65 -4.92
C ALA A 255 -5.65 14.42 -5.43
N PHE A 256 -4.98 13.62 -6.24
CA PHE A 256 -5.50 12.34 -6.71
C PHE A 256 -4.39 11.42 -7.19
N THR A 257 -4.69 10.14 -7.20
CA THR A 257 -3.90 9.06 -7.79
C THR A 257 -4.65 8.46 -8.97
N THR A 258 -3.98 8.29 -10.11
CA THR A 258 -4.57 7.64 -11.28
C THR A 258 -3.51 7.01 -12.18
N GLU A 259 -3.96 6.24 -13.16
CA GLU A 259 -3.10 5.63 -14.18
C GLU A 259 -2.81 6.62 -15.32
N TYR A 260 -1.61 6.53 -15.87
CA TYR A 260 -1.21 7.25 -17.07
C TYR A 260 -1.50 6.41 -18.31
N PHE A 261 -2.55 6.76 -19.02
CA PHE A 261 -2.88 6.14 -20.31
C PHE A 261 -2.46 7.04 -21.45
N SER A 262 -1.40 6.69 -22.14
CA SER A 262 -1.00 7.39 -23.36
C SER A 262 -1.19 6.50 -24.58
N SER A 263 -1.79 7.06 -25.63
CA SER A 263 -1.88 6.39 -26.95
C SER A 263 -0.51 6.24 -27.64
N GLU A 264 0.51 6.94 -27.14
CA GLU A 264 1.88 6.90 -27.61
C GLU A 264 2.74 6.23 -26.53
N GLU A 265 3.16 4.98 -26.74
CA GLU A 265 4.16 4.35 -25.87
C GLU A 265 5.44 5.18 -25.87
N GLN A 266 5.82 5.67 -24.70
CA GLN A 266 7.02 6.45 -24.50
C GLN A 266 7.88 5.83 -23.42
N LYS A 267 8.97 5.16 -23.85
CA LYS A 267 9.92 4.50 -22.96
C LYS A 267 11.14 5.36 -22.72
N TYR A 268 11.53 5.42 -21.45
CA TYR A 268 12.79 5.99 -21.00
C TYR A 268 13.57 4.88 -20.28
N ASP A 269 14.81 4.60 -20.67
CA ASP A 269 15.64 3.54 -20.10
C ASP A 269 14.93 2.15 -20.06
N ASN A 270 14.05 1.88 -21.03
CA ASN A 270 13.20 0.69 -21.18
C ASN A 270 12.01 0.59 -20.21
N VAL A 271 11.69 1.62 -19.44
CA VAL A 271 10.51 1.69 -18.59
C VAL A 271 9.52 2.75 -19.07
N GLU A 272 8.27 2.59 -18.72
CA GLU A 272 7.15 3.48 -19.07
C GLU A 272 6.57 4.13 -17.81
N ALA A 273 5.90 5.27 -17.94
CA ALA A 273 5.06 5.81 -16.89
C ALA A 273 3.77 4.97 -16.78
N ASP A 274 3.32 4.74 -15.55
CA ASP A 274 2.05 4.06 -15.26
C ASP A 274 1.27 4.88 -14.23
N PHE A 275 1.32 4.55 -12.95
CA PHE A 275 0.64 5.30 -11.91
C PHE A 275 1.35 6.61 -11.55
N TYR A 276 0.56 7.63 -11.29
CA TYR A 276 1.07 8.91 -10.77
C TYR A 276 0.13 9.53 -9.76
N ILE A 277 0.72 10.36 -8.90
CA ILE A 277 0.02 11.27 -7.99
C ILE A 277 0.17 12.68 -8.51
N PHE A 278 -0.92 13.44 -8.51
CA PHE A 278 -0.94 14.86 -8.84
C PHE A 278 -1.47 15.64 -7.65
N MET A 279 -0.67 16.53 -7.05
CA MET A 279 -1.05 17.20 -5.82
C MET A 279 -0.39 18.57 -5.68
N SER A 280 -1.03 19.45 -4.90
CA SER A 280 -0.45 20.76 -4.58
C SER A 280 0.65 20.67 -3.52
N TYR A 281 1.73 21.40 -3.72
CA TYR A 281 2.74 21.65 -2.68
C TYR A 281 2.12 22.31 -1.42
N ARG A 282 0.99 22.98 -1.57
CA ARG A 282 0.30 23.65 -0.48
C ARG A 282 -0.17 22.71 0.63
N PHE A 283 -0.57 21.48 0.33
CA PHE A 283 -0.99 20.49 1.31
C PHE A 283 0.03 20.26 2.44
N LEU A 284 1.32 20.45 2.14
CA LEU A 284 2.39 20.31 3.16
C LEU A 284 2.29 21.29 4.33
N PHE A 285 1.53 22.36 4.20
CA PHE A 285 1.44 23.46 5.17
C PHE A 285 0.08 23.56 5.85
N ASP A 286 -0.81 22.64 5.58
CA ASP A 286 -2.12 22.57 6.21
C ASP A 286 -2.02 21.99 7.62
N GLU A 287 -2.95 22.37 8.49
CA GLU A 287 -3.03 21.79 9.82
C GLU A 287 -3.41 20.32 9.74
N LEU A 288 -2.71 19.48 10.50
CA LEU A 288 -3.03 18.07 10.64
C LEU A 288 -3.93 17.88 11.86
N GLN A 289 -5.19 17.54 11.65
CA GLN A 289 -6.18 17.35 12.71
C GLN A 289 -6.26 18.54 13.69
N GLY A 290 -6.24 19.75 13.16
CA GLY A 290 -6.26 20.98 13.93
C GLY A 290 -4.97 21.27 14.72
N LYS A 291 -3.89 20.55 14.42
CA LYS A 291 -2.56 20.78 15.02
C LYS A 291 -1.59 21.28 13.94
N THR A 292 -0.82 22.29 14.29
CA THR A 292 0.25 22.77 13.41
C THR A 292 1.41 21.79 13.46
N VAL A 293 1.77 21.25 12.31
CA VAL A 293 2.98 20.45 12.06
C VAL A 293 3.93 21.21 11.15
N LYS A 294 5.17 20.79 11.06
CA LYS A 294 6.12 21.49 10.18
C LYS A 294 5.85 21.19 8.71
N TYR A 295 5.59 19.92 8.40
CA TYR A 295 5.13 19.46 7.10
C TYR A 295 4.04 18.42 7.30
N ASN A 296 2.89 18.67 6.72
CA ASN A 296 1.80 17.72 6.70
C ASN A 296 1.98 16.79 5.48
N ALA A 297 2.35 15.55 5.74
CA ALA A 297 2.48 14.53 4.69
C ALA A 297 1.23 13.65 4.54
N GLU A 298 0.13 13.97 5.21
CA GLU A 298 -1.11 13.20 5.24
C GLU A 298 -1.62 12.86 3.84
N THR A 299 -1.80 13.86 2.99
CA THR A 299 -2.25 13.68 1.60
C THR A 299 -1.28 12.82 0.79
N ILE A 300 0.04 13.03 0.94
CA ILE A 300 1.05 12.18 0.27
C ILE A 300 0.88 10.71 0.69
N ILE A 301 0.69 10.47 1.98
CA ILE A 301 0.53 9.13 2.55
C ILE A 301 -0.76 8.48 2.06
N HIS A 302 -1.87 9.22 2.06
CA HIS A 302 -3.17 8.77 1.57
C HIS A 302 -3.10 8.37 0.10
N GLU A 303 -2.64 9.28 -0.76
CA GLU A 303 -2.51 9.02 -2.20
C GLU A 303 -1.58 7.85 -2.50
N THR A 304 -0.53 7.66 -1.68
CA THR A 304 0.33 6.48 -1.78
C THR A 304 -0.41 5.19 -1.42
N GLY A 305 -1.42 5.25 -0.56
CA GLY A 305 -2.31 4.11 -0.29
C GLY A 305 -3.00 3.61 -1.57
N HIS A 306 -3.41 4.54 -2.44
CA HIS A 306 -3.96 4.19 -3.75
C HIS A 306 -2.91 3.57 -4.68
N LEU A 307 -1.68 4.10 -4.72
CA LEU A 307 -0.58 3.45 -5.47
C LEU A 307 -0.30 2.03 -5.01
N LEU A 308 -0.55 1.73 -3.73
CA LEU A 308 -0.45 0.39 -3.16
C LEU A 308 -1.71 -0.47 -3.41
N GLY A 309 -2.74 0.10 -4.07
CA GLY A 309 -3.98 -0.58 -4.47
C GLY A 309 -5.11 -0.57 -3.44
N LEU A 310 -5.04 0.31 -2.45
CA LEU A 310 -6.14 0.52 -1.51
C LEU A 310 -7.18 1.47 -2.11
N ASN A 311 -8.46 1.15 -1.91
CA ASN A 311 -9.57 2.08 -2.18
C ASN A 311 -9.77 3.03 -1.02
N ASP A 312 -10.45 4.14 -1.25
CA ASP A 312 -11.06 4.89 -0.16
C ASP A 312 -12.12 4.07 0.56
N TYR A 313 -12.24 4.31 1.86
CA TYR A 313 -13.25 3.65 2.69
C TYR A 313 -14.37 4.59 3.13
N TYR A 314 -14.37 5.84 2.65
CA TYR A 314 -15.53 6.71 2.74
C TYR A 314 -16.51 6.46 1.58
N ASP A 315 -17.71 7.02 1.69
CA ASP A 315 -18.74 6.91 0.67
C ASP A 315 -18.49 7.91 -0.46
N TYR A 316 -18.39 7.43 -1.70
CA TYR A 316 -18.26 8.29 -2.90
C TYR A 316 -19.59 8.87 -3.36
N ASP A 317 -20.74 8.32 -2.94
CA ASP A 317 -22.08 8.74 -3.35
C ASP A 317 -22.91 9.19 -2.15
N ASP A 318 -22.71 10.44 -1.75
CA ASP A 318 -23.46 11.08 -0.68
C ASP A 318 -24.95 11.31 -0.99
N THR A 319 -25.39 11.00 -2.21
CA THR A 319 -26.78 11.12 -2.65
C THR A 319 -27.62 9.88 -2.33
N THR A 320 -26.95 8.74 -2.09
CA THR A 320 -27.59 7.42 -1.92
C THR A 320 -27.23 6.80 -0.59
N GLY A 321 -28.03 6.96 0.42
CA GLY A 321 -27.82 6.36 1.74
C GLY A 321 -27.03 7.26 2.70
N PRO A 322 -26.59 6.70 3.84
CA PRO A 322 -25.79 7.43 4.80
C PRO A 322 -24.29 7.45 4.41
N SER A 323 -23.63 8.55 4.64
CA SER A 323 -22.25 8.84 4.23
C SER A 323 -21.13 8.15 5.04
N GLY A 324 -21.39 7.03 5.67
CA GLY A 324 -20.64 6.59 6.84
C GLY A 324 -19.28 5.95 6.70
N GLY A 325 -18.76 5.54 5.58
CA GLY A 325 -17.42 4.90 5.53
C GLY A 325 -17.19 3.84 6.61
N ILE A 326 -16.00 3.81 7.20
CA ILE A 326 -15.65 3.00 8.39
C ILE A 326 -15.47 3.85 9.65
N GLY A 327 -15.96 5.08 9.63
CA GLY A 327 -15.95 6.01 10.76
C GLY A 327 -14.59 6.65 11.02
N GLY A 328 -13.74 6.78 10.02
CA GLY A 328 -12.44 7.43 10.12
C GLY A 328 -11.33 6.58 10.75
N GLY A 329 -11.53 5.29 10.85
CA GLY A 329 -10.60 4.36 11.51
C GLY A 329 -9.42 3.85 10.67
N ASP A 330 -9.16 4.46 9.50
CA ASP A 330 -8.08 4.09 8.58
C ASP A 330 -7.56 5.33 7.86
N MET A 331 -6.32 5.29 7.43
CA MET A 331 -5.72 6.33 6.57
C MET A 331 -6.53 6.57 5.30
N MET A 332 -7.19 5.54 4.77
CA MET A 332 -8.01 5.64 3.56
C MET A 332 -9.46 6.09 3.83
N ASP A 333 -9.80 6.46 5.05
CA ASP A 333 -11.14 6.98 5.39
C ASP A 333 -11.11 8.45 5.86
N CYS A 334 -10.20 8.82 6.73
CA CYS A 334 -10.05 10.21 7.15
C CYS A 334 -8.61 10.72 7.16
N ASN A 335 -7.76 10.13 6.39
CA ASN A 335 -6.37 10.53 6.14
C ASN A 335 -5.47 10.59 7.40
N VAL A 336 -5.85 9.94 8.50
CA VAL A 336 -5.07 9.93 9.75
C VAL A 336 -5.03 8.53 10.38
N GLY A 337 -4.08 8.34 11.28
CA GLY A 337 -3.87 7.07 11.98
C GLY A 337 -3.20 6.01 11.12
N ASP A 338 -3.26 4.79 11.62
CA ASP A 338 -2.67 3.62 10.98
C ASP A 338 -3.71 2.94 10.06
N HIS A 339 -3.25 2.18 9.10
CA HIS A 339 -4.10 1.28 8.34
C HIS A 339 -4.72 0.20 9.23
N ASN A 340 -5.95 -0.19 8.93
CA ASN A 340 -6.66 -1.26 9.62
C ASN A 340 -6.16 -2.66 9.21
N ALA A 341 -6.72 -3.71 9.83
CA ALA A 341 -6.28 -5.08 9.59
C ALA A 341 -6.59 -5.58 8.16
N TYR A 342 -7.67 -5.09 7.54
CA TYR A 342 -8.01 -5.43 6.15
C TYR A 342 -7.00 -4.83 5.18
N SER A 343 -6.72 -3.52 5.27
CA SER A 343 -5.69 -2.87 4.44
C SER A 343 -4.34 -3.56 4.57
N LYS A 344 -3.91 -3.85 5.79
CA LYS A 344 -2.63 -4.52 6.03
C LYS A 344 -2.61 -5.99 5.56
N LEU A 345 -3.74 -6.67 5.57
CA LEU A 345 -3.90 -8.00 4.97
C LEU A 345 -3.75 -7.92 3.45
N MET A 346 -4.42 -6.97 2.82
CA MET A 346 -4.35 -6.70 1.39
C MET A 346 -2.92 -6.41 0.93
N LEU A 347 -2.20 -5.57 1.69
CA LEU A 347 -0.82 -5.19 1.41
C LEU A 347 0.23 -6.25 1.79
N GLY A 348 -0.20 -7.39 2.34
CA GLY A 348 0.73 -8.43 2.72
C GLY A 348 1.51 -8.20 4.01
N TRP A 349 1.09 -7.24 4.82
CA TRP A 349 1.82 -6.87 6.02
C TRP A 349 1.46 -7.73 7.24
N VAL A 350 0.29 -8.36 7.25
CA VAL A 350 -0.17 -9.22 8.34
C VAL A 350 -0.60 -10.59 7.82
N SER A 351 -0.60 -11.58 8.73
CA SER A 351 -1.08 -12.94 8.47
C SER A 351 -2.05 -13.31 9.58
N PRO A 352 -3.37 -13.34 9.31
CA PRO A 352 -4.36 -13.52 10.34
C PRO A 352 -4.40 -14.97 10.87
N THR A 353 -4.76 -15.12 12.14
CA THR A 353 -5.21 -16.41 12.66
C THR A 353 -6.61 -16.70 12.16
N VAL A 354 -6.82 -17.85 11.50
CA VAL A 354 -8.12 -18.21 10.92
C VAL A 354 -8.94 -19.04 11.91
N VAL A 355 -10.18 -18.64 12.15
CA VAL A 355 -11.14 -19.38 13.00
C VAL A 355 -12.33 -19.82 12.16
N SER A 356 -12.53 -21.14 12.09
CA SER A 356 -13.67 -21.75 11.42
C SER A 356 -14.39 -22.74 12.35
N GLY A 357 -15.62 -22.42 12.74
CA GLY A 357 -16.60 -23.37 13.27
C GLY A 357 -16.37 -24.00 14.64
N LYS A 358 -15.37 -23.56 15.44
CA LYS A 358 -15.14 -24.06 16.81
C LYS A 358 -15.00 -22.91 17.80
N THR A 359 -15.54 -23.08 19.00
CA THR A 359 -15.26 -22.16 20.09
C THR A 359 -13.76 -22.22 20.43
N THR A 360 -13.11 -21.08 20.36
CA THR A 360 -11.70 -20.94 20.70
C THR A 360 -11.46 -19.66 21.50
N THR A 361 -10.37 -19.60 22.22
CA THR A 361 -9.89 -18.40 22.89
C THR A 361 -8.60 -17.97 22.23
N ILE A 362 -8.55 -16.73 21.79
CA ILE A 362 -7.37 -16.12 21.18
C ILE A 362 -6.99 -14.89 22.00
N THR A 363 -5.70 -14.72 22.23
CA THR A 363 -5.14 -13.50 22.80
C THR A 363 -4.53 -12.70 21.67
N LEU A 364 -4.84 -11.42 21.59
CA LEU A 364 -4.29 -10.48 20.63
C LEU A 364 -3.42 -9.46 21.37
N ASP A 365 -2.21 -9.26 20.87
CA ASP A 365 -1.37 -8.13 21.25
C ASP A 365 -1.82 -6.87 20.49
N SER A 366 -1.31 -5.70 20.89
CA SER A 366 -1.65 -4.43 20.23
C SER A 366 -1.39 -4.49 18.73
N PHE A 367 -2.42 -4.27 17.93
CA PHE A 367 -2.31 -4.30 16.47
C PHE A 367 -1.31 -3.25 15.95
N ALA A 368 -1.21 -2.10 16.59
CA ALA A 368 -0.23 -1.06 16.22
C ALA A 368 1.24 -1.54 16.27
N THR A 369 1.55 -2.60 16.99
CA THR A 369 2.93 -3.08 17.16
C THR A 369 3.15 -4.52 16.74
N SER A 370 2.13 -5.37 16.76
CA SER A 370 2.25 -6.81 16.49
C SER A 370 1.74 -7.22 15.11
N GLY A 371 0.70 -6.53 14.62
CA GLY A 371 -0.06 -6.99 13.46
C GLY A 371 -0.96 -8.19 13.74
N ASP A 372 -1.18 -8.54 15.02
CA ASP A 372 -2.03 -9.66 15.40
C ASP A 372 -3.48 -9.40 15.01
N CYS A 373 -4.04 -10.28 14.19
CA CYS A 373 -5.43 -10.21 13.77
C CYS A 373 -6.02 -11.61 13.56
N VAL A 374 -7.35 -11.66 13.53
CA VAL A 374 -8.11 -12.91 13.38
C VAL A 374 -9.10 -12.75 12.25
N VAL A 375 -9.16 -13.72 11.37
CA VAL A 375 -10.24 -13.88 10.39
C VAL A 375 -11.23 -14.92 10.88
N ILE A 376 -12.51 -14.56 10.87
CA ILE A 376 -13.62 -15.48 11.15
C ILE A 376 -14.44 -15.67 9.87
N SER A 377 -14.40 -16.88 9.32
CA SER A 377 -15.25 -17.29 8.20
C SER A 377 -15.46 -18.79 8.22
N LYS A 378 -16.59 -19.24 7.66
CA LYS A 378 -16.88 -20.69 7.52
C LYS A 378 -16.13 -21.36 6.38
N GLY A 379 -15.65 -20.60 5.42
CA GLY A 379 -15.04 -21.13 4.20
C GLY A 379 -14.12 -20.10 3.55
N TRP A 380 -13.34 -19.39 4.36
CA TRP A 380 -12.39 -18.39 3.85
C TRP A 380 -11.48 -19.01 2.80
N ASN A 381 -11.40 -18.37 1.64
CA ASN A 381 -10.61 -18.83 0.52
C ASN A 381 -9.08 -18.61 0.72
N GLY A 382 -8.69 -17.96 1.83
CA GLY A 382 -7.29 -17.66 2.15
C GLY A 382 -6.83 -16.29 1.65
N THR A 383 -7.66 -15.54 0.92
CA THR A 383 -7.34 -14.20 0.41
C THR A 383 -8.13 -13.13 1.11
N PHE A 384 -7.76 -11.88 0.82
CA PHE A 384 -8.57 -10.71 1.18
C PHE A 384 -9.79 -10.54 0.25
N PHE A 385 -9.85 -11.23 -0.88
CA PHE A 385 -10.99 -11.23 -1.80
C PHE A 385 -12.03 -12.28 -1.41
N ASP A 386 -12.73 -12.05 -0.31
CA ASP A 386 -13.77 -12.95 0.20
C ASP A 386 -14.71 -12.18 1.12
N GLU A 387 -15.71 -12.87 1.66
CA GLU A 387 -16.57 -12.33 2.70
C GLU A 387 -16.23 -12.94 4.06
N TYR A 388 -15.84 -12.12 5.01
CA TYR A 388 -15.39 -12.55 6.34
C TYR A 388 -15.47 -11.43 7.38
N TYR A 389 -15.28 -11.79 8.64
CA TYR A 389 -14.98 -10.82 9.70
C TYR A 389 -13.48 -10.82 9.97
N ILE A 390 -12.89 -9.62 10.07
CA ILE A 390 -11.52 -9.44 10.54
C ILE A 390 -11.51 -8.67 11.85
N ILE A 391 -10.67 -9.12 12.78
CA ILE A 391 -10.66 -8.67 14.18
C ILE A 391 -9.24 -8.30 14.57
N ASP A 392 -9.08 -7.15 15.20
CA ASP A 392 -7.83 -6.71 15.79
C ASP A 392 -8.01 -6.09 17.18
N PHE A 393 -6.91 -5.93 17.91
CA PHE A 393 -6.87 -5.19 19.16
C PHE A 393 -6.28 -3.80 18.94
N TYR A 394 -7.16 -2.82 18.81
CA TYR A 394 -6.78 -1.42 18.65
C TYR A 394 -6.20 -0.83 19.93
N THR A 395 -5.15 -0.04 19.80
CA THR A 395 -4.59 0.81 20.84
C THR A 395 -4.31 2.21 20.29
N PRO A 396 -4.56 3.29 21.07
CA PRO A 396 -4.25 4.67 20.67
C PRO A 396 -2.75 4.97 20.85
N THR A 397 -1.90 4.17 20.18
CA THR A 397 -0.43 4.23 20.28
C THR A 397 0.19 4.16 18.89
N GLY A 398 1.47 4.52 18.77
CA GLY A 398 2.17 4.54 17.49
C GLY A 398 1.55 5.55 16.53
N LEU A 399 1.23 5.15 15.31
CA LEU A 399 0.61 6.01 14.30
C LEU A 399 -0.76 6.54 14.71
N ASN A 400 -1.47 5.82 15.58
CA ASN A 400 -2.78 6.22 16.09
C ASN A 400 -2.73 7.28 17.21
N GLU A 401 -1.56 7.50 17.82
CA GLU A 401 -1.42 8.39 19.00
C GLU A 401 -1.71 9.85 18.66
N PHE A 402 -1.25 10.32 17.51
CA PHE A 402 -1.37 11.72 17.12
C PHE A 402 -2.83 12.16 16.96
N GLY A 403 -3.67 11.33 16.34
CA GLY A 403 -5.08 11.59 16.08
C GLY A 403 -6.04 11.06 17.17
N ALA A 404 -5.53 10.38 18.21
CA ALA A 404 -6.36 9.76 19.22
C ALA A 404 -7.32 10.74 19.90
N GLY A 405 -8.62 10.42 19.87
CA GLY A 405 -9.69 11.28 20.42
C GLY A 405 -10.22 12.34 19.46
N ASN A 406 -9.69 12.44 18.24
CA ASN A 406 -10.30 13.19 17.15
C ASN A 406 -11.36 12.32 16.44
N SER A 407 -12.20 12.95 15.61
CA SER A 407 -13.21 12.21 14.83
C SER A 407 -12.59 11.02 14.11
N GLY A 408 -13.15 9.84 14.34
CA GLY A 408 -12.74 8.61 13.68
C GLY A 408 -11.57 7.86 14.32
N LEU A 409 -10.80 8.45 15.25
CA LEU A 409 -9.76 7.74 15.99
C LEU A 409 -10.10 7.61 17.46
N PHE A 410 -10.18 6.38 17.94
CA PHE A 410 -10.50 6.07 19.32
C PHE A 410 -9.40 6.55 20.28
N SER A 411 -9.80 7.08 21.43
CA SER A 411 -8.89 7.47 22.50
C SER A 411 -8.66 6.36 23.53
N THR A 412 -9.35 5.23 23.41
CA THR A 412 -9.23 4.06 24.29
C THR A 412 -8.87 2.82 23.49
N SER A 413 -8.31 1.82 24.18
CA SER A 413 -8.06 0.51 23.59
C SER A 413 -9.31 -0.35 23.59
N GLY A 414 -9.46 -1.23 22.61
CA GLY A 414 -10.55 -2.18 22.51
C GLY A 414 -10.44 -3.04 21.25
N ILE A 415 -11.31 -4.03 21.14
CA ILE A 415 -11.37 -4.89 19.95
C ILE A 415 -12.18 -4.18 18.87
N ARG A 416 -11.61 -4.08 17.67
CA ARG A 416 -12.33 -3.72 16.44
C ARG A 416 -12.75 -5.00 15.73
N ILE A 417 -13.95 -4.99 15.18
CA ILE A 417 -14.47 -6.03 14.31
C ILE A 417 -14.92 -5.36 13.03
N TYR A 418 -14.38 -5.79 11.90
CA TYR A 418 -14.84 -5.36 10.59
C TYR A 418 -15.53 -6.52 9.88
N HIS A 419 -16.66 -6.26 9.24
CA HIS A 419 -17.23 -7.10 8.21
C HIS A 419 -16.62 -6.67 6.88
N VAL A 420 -16.05 -7.62 6.17
CA VAL A 420 -15.44 -7.43 4.85
C VAL A 420 -16.29 -8.19 3.82
N ASP A 421 -16.69 -7.54 2.74
CA ASP A 421 -17.32 -8.12 1.57
C ASP A 421 -16.54 -7.68 0.31
N SER A 422 -15.32 -8.19 0.20
CA SER A 422 -14.35 -7.84 -0.83
C SER A 422 -14.33 -8.87 -1.96
N LYS A 423 -15.50 -9.12 -2.57
CA LYS A 423 -15.64 -10.04 -3.70
C LYS A 423 -15.11 -9.40 -4.97
N LEU A 424 -14.48 -10.21 -5.81
CA LEU A 424 -13.95 -9.74 -7.09
C LEU A 424 -15.05 -9.37 -8.06
N LYS A 425 -14.85 -8.28 -8.78
CA LYS A 425 -15.59 -7.87 -9.95
C LYS A 425 -15.12 -8.68 -11.17
N ASP A 426 -15.96 -8.85 -12.19
CA ASP A 426 -15.50 -9.46 -13.46
C ASP A 426 -14.35 -8.60 -14.02
N PRO A 427 -13.18 -9.17 -14.32
CA PRO A 427 -12.03 -8.43 -14.86
C PRO A 427 -12.35 -7.61 -16.12
N LYS A 428 -13.38 -8.01 -16.89
CA LYS A 428 -13.85 -7.26 -18.07
C LYS A 428 -14.50 -5.93 -17.74
N ASP A 429 -14.98 -5.79 -16.49
CA ASP A 429 -15.65 -4.60 -16.00
C ASP A 429 -14.72 -3.72 -15.16
N CYS A 430 -13.45 -4.13 -14.97
CA CYS A 430 -12.44 -3.35 -14.24
C CYS A 430 -11.74 -2.37 -15.21
N PHE A 431 -11.73 -1.09 -14.84
CA PHE A 431 -11.01 -0.03 -15.58
C PHE A 431 -9.61 0.18 -15.05
N SER A 432 -9.37 -0.09 -13.77
CA SER A 432 -8.07 0.04 -13.12
C SER A 432 -7.88 -1.02 -12.03
N ILE A 433 -6.68 -1.12 -11.49
CA ILE A 433 -6.38 -2.01 -10.36
C ILE A 433 -7.18 -1.62 -9.10
N LEU A 434 -7.57 -0.35 -8.98
CA LEU A 434 -8.38 0.15 -7.86
C LEU A 434 -9.85 -0.28 -7.95
N ASP A 435 -10.32 -0.72 -9.14
CA ASP A 435 -11.72 -1.10 -9.40
C ASP A 435 -11.90 -2.63 -9.51
N ILE A 436 -11.17 -3.39 -8.69
CA ILE A 436 -11.16 -4.87 -8.77
C ILE A 436 -12.20 -5.55 -7.90
N THR A 437 -12.74 -4.87 -6.91
CA THR A 437 -13.76 -5.45 -6.01
C THR A 437 -15.17 -5.16 -6.50
N LEU A 438 -16.08 -6.10 -6.24
CA LEU A 438 -17.50 -5.98 -6.63
C LEU A 438 -18.20 -4.81 -5.92
N TYR A 439 -17.78 -4.53 -4.68
CA TYR A 439 -18.33 -3.50 -3.84
C TYR A 439 -17.23 -2.55 -3.38
N ASP A 440 -17.57 -1.27 -3.32
CA ASP A 440 -16.86 -0.24 -2.58
C ASP A 440 -17.66 0.16 -1.32
N ASN A 441 -17.28 1.23 -0.65
CA ASN A 441 -18.00 1.67 0.54
C ASN A 441 -19.18 2.62 0.26
N SER A 442 -19.50 2.89 -1.01
CA SER A 442 -20.69 3.65 -1.42
C SER A 442 -21.98 2.81 -1.38
N TYR A 443 -21.87 1.48 -1.33
CA TYR A 443 -23.03 0.58 -1.26
C TYR A 443 -23.47 0.35 0.18
N THR A 444 -24.69 0.75 0.52
CA THR A 444 -25.23 0.64 1.89
C THR A 444 -25.46 -0.78 2.35
N ASP A 445 -25.88 -1.68 1.47
CA ASP A 445 -26.20 -3.08 1.77
C ASP A 445 -24.96 -3.99 1.70
N HIS A 446 -24.03 -3.66 0.79
CA HIS A 446 -22.80 -4.40 0.54
C HIS A 446 -21.64 -3.42 0.52
N ARG A 447 -20.88 -3.35 1.61
CA ARG A 447 -19.68 -2.52 1.71
C ARG A 447 -18.45 -3.39 1.65
N GLN A 448 -17.44 -2.91 0.97
CA GLN A 448 -16.14 -3.57 0.93
C GLN A 448 -15.63 -3.84 2.35
N ILE A 449 -15.78 -2.86 3.24
CA ILE A 449 -15.44 -2.98 4.66
C ILE A 449 -16.39 -2.14 5.51
N LYS A 450 -16.85 -2.70 6.62
CA LYS A 450 -17.74 -2.03 7.58
C LYS A 450 -17.31 -2.29 9.01
N LEU A 451 -17.18 -1.23 9.82
CA LEU A 451 -16.99 -1.36 11.26
C LEU A 451 -18.27 -1.88 11.92
N ILE A 452 -18.13 -2.92 12.73
CA ILE A 452 -19.22 -3.42 13.59
C ILE A 452 -19.17 -2.72 14.93
N GLU A 453 -20.17 -1.92 15.19
CA GLU A 453 -20.27 -1.12 16.40
C GLU A 453 -20.66 -1.97 17.61
N ALA A 454 -19.85 -1.94 18.67
CA ALA A 454 -20.08 -2.75 19.88
C ALA A 454 -21.33 -2.33 20.63
N ASP A 455 -21.77 -1.08 20.52
CA ASP A 455 -22.98 -0.59 21.16
C ASP A 455 -24.25 -0.88 20.35
N GLY A 456 -24.10 -1.34 19.11
CA GLY A 456 -25.18 -1.77 18.24
C GLY A 456 -26.07 -0.65 17.71
N ARG A 457 -25.61 0.60 17.76
CA ARG A 457 -26.40 1.74 17.27
C ARG A 457 -26.40 1.86 15.76
N ASN A 458 -25.35 1.40 15.12
CA ASN A 458 -25.11 1.53 13.69
C ASN A 458 -25.17 3.01 13.25
N ASP A 459 -24.58 3.89 14.06
CA ASP A 459 -24.65 5.33 13.85
C ASP A 459 -23.40 5.91 13.19
N VAL A 460 -22.34 5.14 13.00
CA VAL A 460 -21.20 5.47 12.16
C VAL A 460 -21.67 5.85 10.75
N ASP A 461 -22.62 5.10 10.23
CA ASP A 461 -23.25 5.36 8.93
C ASP A 461 -23.89 6.75 8.83
N ILE A 462 -24.40 7.28 9.93
CA ILE A 462 -25.10 8.58 9.97
C ILE A 462 -24.16 9.71 10.32
N LYS A 463 -23.21 9.44 11.22
CA LYS A 463 -22.31 10.45 11.77
C LYS A 463 -21.05 10.66 10.91
N GLY A 464 -20.63 9.66 10.14
CA GLY A 464 -19.37 9.65 9.39
C GLY A 464 -18.12 9.49 10.26
N TYR A 465 -18.26 9.18 11.57
CA TYR A 465 -17.13 8.95 12.47
C TYR A 465 -17.48 7.93 13.56
N SER A 466 -16.48 7.20 14.03
CA SER A 466 -16.60 6.25 15.12
C SER A 466 -16.34 6.88 16.49
N GLU A 467 -16.83 6.24 17.55
CA GLU A 467 -16.69 6.65 18.93
C GLU A 467 -16.12 5.50 19.79
N ASN A 468 -15.58 5.80 20.96
CA ASN A 468 -15.04 4.77 21.88
C ASN A 468 -16.05 3.68 22.27
N SER A 469 -17.36 3.97 22.19
CA SER A 469 -18.44 3.02 22.43
C SER A 469 -18.53 1.92 21.37
N ASP A 470 -17.97 2.14 20.20
CA ASP A 470 -17.99 1.18 19.08
C ASP A 470 -16.94 0.09 19.24
N LEU A 471 -15.98 0.27 20.15
CA LEU A 471 -15.01 -0.76 20.50
C LEU A 471 -15.58 -1.80 21.45
N PHE A 472 -15.37 -3.08 21.14
CA PHE A 472 -15.73 -4.16 22.05
C PHE A 472 -14.78 -4.18 23.25
N GLN A 473 -15.35 -4.12 24.45
CA GLN A 473 -14.67 -4.09 25.73
C GLN A 473 -14.83 -5.43 26.46
N LYS A 474 -14.14 -5.59 27.60
CA LYS A 474 -14.27 -6.79 28.43
C LYS A 474 -15.74 -7.06 28.79
N GLY A 475 -16.23 -8.21 28.36
CA GLY A 475 -17.63 -8.66 28.59
C GLY A 475 -18.58 -8.30 27.45
N SER A 476 -18.15 -7.57 26.44
CA SER A 476 -18.94 -7.37 25.22
C SER A 476 -19.13 -8.70 24.47
N THR A 477 -20.24 -8.82 23.77
CA THR A 477 -20.53 -9.96 22.89
C THR A 477 -21.11 -9.46 21.57
N TYR A 478 -20.62 -10.00 20.48
CA TYR A 478 -21.20 -9.87 19.16
C TYR A 478 -21.84 -11.21 18.78
N LYS A 479 -23.07 -11.22 18.23
CA LYS A 479 -23.81 -12.43 17.87
C LYS A 479 -24.13 -12.47 16.39
#